data_2100aef39eafd9225db0607e403419cd
#
_entry.id   2100aef39eafd9225db0607e403419cd
#
_cell.length_a   1.000
_cell.length_b   1.000
_cell.length_c   1.000
_cell.angle_alpha   90.00
_cell.angle_beta   90.00
_cell.angle_gamma   90.00
#
_symmetry.space_group_name_H-M   'P 1'
#
loop_
_entity.id
_entity.type
_entity.pdbx_description
1 polymer ?
#
loop_
_entity_poly.entity_id
_entity_poly.type
_entity_poly.pdbx_seq_one_letter_code
_entity_poly.pdbx_strand_id
1 'polypeptide(L)'
;MEAPTLGGVRLPRGSGETVRLPRGASLTDFAEKIDASPADLVKVLIGLGEMVTATQSIDDDTLMLLGTELNFDVQVVSPEDEDRELLESFDLEFGEDEGEAGDLEARSPVVTVMGHVDHGKTKLLDAIRKTNVVSAEAGGITQHIGAYQAVAHTPDGDRTLTIIDTPGHEAFTAMRARGAEVTDIAILVVAADDGVKPQTIEALNHAQAAQVPIVVAVNKVDKEGADPTKVRSQLTEYGLVAEDFGGDTMFVDVSALQGMGMEPLLEAVLLTADAALELQANPHQNAQGVAIEAHLDRGRGPVATVLVQRGTLRQGDSIVAGDAFGRVRAMLDDAGNSVEEAGPSTPVQVLGLTSVPGAGDSFLVVEEDRTARHIAQTRQARERNAQLAKSRVKRSLEDFLESLEKGEVQELTLIIKGDVSGSVEALEDALMKIDVGDDVNLRVIHRGVGAITKNDVTLASASQAIILGFNVRPEGKVAEFASTEGVDVRYYSVIYQAIDEIEAALKGMLKPEFEEAQLGTAEVREVFKSSKFGTIAGCLVQSGEVKRNAKARLIRDGAVVADNLSIAGLRRFKDDVTEVREGFECGINLGSYQDVKVDDVIETFEMREKKRPA
;
A
#
# COMPACT_ATOMS: atom_id res chain seq x y z
N MET A 1 18.26 -25.88 46.91
CA MET A 1 17.98 -24.51 47.41
C MET A 1 16.48 -24.30 47.33
N GLU A 2 15.84 -23.97 48.46
CA GLU A 2 14.38 -23.71 48.45
C GLU A 2 14.05 -22.46 47.62
N ALA A 3 13.08 -22.59 46.75
CA ALA A 3 12.60 -21.48 45.92
C ALA A 3 12.00 -20.37 46.83
N PRO A 4 12.43 -19.12 46.69
CA PRO A 4 11.85 -18.05 47.49
C PRO A 4 10.40 -17.81 47.07
N THR A 5 9.53 -17.62 48.04
CA THR A 5 8.13 -17.27 47.85
C THR A 5 8.01 -15.78 47.59
N LEU A 6 7.90 -15.34 46.31
CA LEU A 6 7.43 -14.00 45.93
C LEU A 6 5.91 -14.04 45.89
N GLY A 7 5.24 -13.17 46.65
CA GLY A 7 3.78 -13.11 46.68
C GLY A 7 3.07 -14.41 47.14
N GLY A 8 3.74 -15.30 47.84
CA GLY A 8 3.15 -16.55 48.33
C GLY A 8 3.12 -17.71 47.31
N VAL A 9 3.77 -17.56 46.15
CA VAL A 9 3.78 -18.51 45.03
C VAL A 9 5.20 -19.07 44.82
N ARG A 10 5.32 -20.35 44.50
CA ARG A 10 6.59 -20.99 44.10
C ARG A 10 6.74 -20.88 42.59
N LEU A 11 7.62 -20.00 42.13
CA LEU A 11 7.98 -19.85 40.73
C LEU A 11 9.39 -20.45 40.47
N PRO A 12 9.62 -20.97 39.26
CA PRO A 12 10.97 -21.35 38.85
C PRO A 12 11.86 -20.10 38.84
N ARG A 13 13.07 -20.22 39.36
CA ARG A 13 14.08 -19.19 39.36
C ARG A 13 15.18 -19.58 38.40
N GLY A 14 15.45 -18.75 37.42
CA GLY A 14 16.53 -18.92 36.47
C GLY A 14 17.92 -18.80 37.13
N SER A 15 18.92 -19.28 36.43
CA SER A 15 20.34 -19.15 36.79
C SER A 15 21.04 -18.03 35.99
N GLY A 16 20.27 -17.07 35.43
CA GLY A 16 20.74 -16.08 34.46
C GLY A 16 20.61 -16.54 33.02
N GLU A 17 19.70 -17.49 32.78
CA GLU A 17 19.40 -17.98 31.43
C GLU A 17 18.69 -16.91 30.64
N THR A 18 19.07 -16.75 29.35
CA THR A 18 18.44 -15.83 28.45
C THR A 18 17.10 -16.38 27.95
N VAL A 19 16.01 -15.64 28.17
CA VAL A 19 14.67 -15.95 27.67
C VAL A 19 14.31 -14.91 26.62
N ARG A 20 14.12 -15.36 25.39
CA ARG A 20 13.74 -14.49 24.26
C ARG A 20 12.23 -14.49 24.07
N LEU A 21 11.66 -13.29 24.01
CA LEU A 21 10.24 -13.06 23.86
C LEU A 21 9.99 -12.04 22.73
N PRO A 22 8.96 -12.25 21.90
CA PRO A 22 8.59 -11.24 20.91
C PRO A 22 8.07 -9.98 21.60
N ARG A 23 8.23 -8.84 20.94
CA ARG A 23 7.67 -7.59 21.42
C ARG A 23 6.16 -7.70 21.61
N GLY A 24 5.65 -7.27 22.76
CA GLY A 24 4.23 -7.39 23.10
C GLY A 24 3.81 -8.81 23.50
N ALA A 25 4.75 -9.67 23.91
CA ALA A 25 4.45 -10.99 24.45
C ALA A 25 3.52 -10.91 25.68
N SER A 26 2.73 -11.96 25.88
CA SER A 26 1.86 -12.09 27.05
C SER A 26 2.57 -12.83 28.20
N LEU A 27 2.00 -12.76 29.41
CA LEU A 27 2.47 -13.60 30.52
C LEU A 27 2.36 -15.10 30.22
N THR A 28 1.42 -15.50 29.37
CA THR A 28 1.30 -16.89 28.93
C THR A 28 2.53 -17.32 28.12
N ASP A 29 3.00 -16.45 27.21
CA ASP A 29 4.18 -16.72 26.40
C ASP A 29 5.45 -16.81 27.27
N PHE A 30 5.58 -15.90 28.24
CA PHE A 30 6.69 -15.94 29.18
C PHE A 30 6.63 -17.17 30.08
N ALA A 31 5.44 -17.52 30.61
CA ALA A 31 5.22 -18.69 31.45
C ALA A 31 5.61 -20.00 30.76
N GLU A 32 5.26 -20.13 29.47
CA GLU A 32 5.61 -21.28 28.64
C GLU A 32 7.13 -21.42 28.49
N LYS A 33 7.84 -20.31 28.30
CA LYS A 33 9.30 -20.29 28.14
C LYS A 33 10.08 -20.69 29.42
N ILE A 34 9.52 -20.36 30.59
CA ILE A 34 10.17 -20.65 31.90
C ILE A 34 9.53 -21.82 32.64
N ASP A 35 8.65 -22.58 32.01
CA ASP A 35 7.90 -23.72 32.59
C ASP A 35 7.16 -23.33 33.90
N ALA A 36 6.44 -22.18 33.86
CA ALA A 36 5.69 -21.63 34.96
C ALA A 36 4.18 -21.58 34.68
N SER A 37 3.38 -21.33 35.73
CA SER A 37 1.95 -21.06 35.56
C SER A 37 1.71 -19.59 35.26
N PRO A 38 0.96 -19.22 34.18
CA PRO A 38 0.60 -17.85 33.90
C PRO A 38 -0.12 -17.15 35.07
N ALA A 39 -0.98 -17.90 35.78
CA ALA A 39 -1.72 -17.37 36.93
C ALA A 39 -0.81 -16.98 38.10
N ASP A 40 0.32 -17.61 38.23
CA ASP A 40 1.29 -17.34 39.29
C ASP A 40 2.13 -16.11 38.94
N LEU A 41 2.45 -15.89 37.66
CA LEU A 41 3.09 -14.67 37.18
C LEU A 41 2.18 -13.45 37.34
N VAL A 42 0.88 -13.59 37.07
CA VAL A 42 -0.12 -12.54 37.35
C VAL A 42 -0.11 -12.11 38.80
N LYS A 43 -0.07 -13.08 39.75
CA LYS A 43 -0.02 -12.76 41.19
C LYS A 43 1.24 -11.98 41.58
N VAL A 44 2.38 -12.29 40.96
CA VAL A 44 3.63 -11.56 41.20
C VAL A 44 3.51 -10.13 40.71
N LEU A 45 2.99 -9.89 39.50
CA LEU A 45 2.80 -8.53 38.97
C LEU A 45 1.81 -7.73 39.77
N ILE A 46 0.69 -8.32 40.22
CA ILE A 46 -0.24 -7.67 41.15
C ILE A 46 0.48 -7.28 42.44
N GLY A 47 1.38 -8.15 42.94
CA GLY A 47 2.21 -7.84 44.12
C GLY A 47 3.22 -6.71 43.89
N LEU A 48 3.63 -6.46 42.66
CA LEU A 48 4.49 -5.35 42.24
C LEU A 48 3.70 -4.07 41.92
N GLY A 49 2.35 -4.13 41.95
CA GLY A 49 1.47 -3.00 41.69
C GLY A 49 0.94 -2.90 40.27
N GLU A 50 1.26 -3.86 39.42
CA GLU A 50 0.80 -3.93 38.03
C GLU A 50 -0.44 -4.82 37.92
N MET A 51 -1.55 -4.27 37.39
CA MET A 51 -2.79 -5.04 37.16
C MET A 51 -2.83 -5.49 35.70
N VAL A 52 -2.42 -6.73 35.46
CA VAL A 52 -2.38 -7.34 34.12
C VAL A 52 -3.07 -8.70 34.12
N THR A 53 -3.63 -9.09 32.96
CA THR A 53 -4.18 -10.43 32.75
C THR A 53 -3.14 -11.35 32.11
N ALA A 54 -3.30 -12.68 32.27
CA ALA A 54 -2.33 -13.65 31.74
C ALA A 54 -2.16 -13.60 30.21
N THR A 55 -3.17 -13.17 29.50
CA THR A 55 -3.22 -13.15 28.02
C THR A 55 -3.08 -11.74 27.42
N GLN A 56 -2.92 -10.74 28.25
CA GLN A 56 -2.70 -9.36 27.83
C GLN A 56 -1.25 -9.21 27.35
N SER A 57 -1.07 -8.42 26.28
CA SER A 57 0.27 -7.97 25.86
C SER A 57 0.86 -7.07 26.94
N ILE A 58 2.11 -7.32 27.29
CA ILE A 58 2.83 -6.60 28.34
C ILE A 58 3.90 -5.76 27.67
N ASP A 59 4.16 -4.58 28.25
CA ASP A 59 5.24 -3.72 27.81
C ASP A 59 6.62 -4.33 28.10
N ASP A 60 7.58 -3.97 27.29
CA ASP A 60 8.93 -4.51 27.31
C ASP A 60 9.60 -4.31 28.68
N ASP A 61 9.36 -3.13 29.32
CA ASP A 61 9.95 -2.78 30.63
C ASP A 61 9.40 -3.68 31.74
N THR A 62 8.11 -3.98 31.75
CA THR A 62 7.48 -4.89 32.70
C THR A 62 7.95 -6.34 32.52
N LEU A 63 8.14 -6.80 31.26
CA LEU A 63 8.72 -8.12 30.97
C LEU A 63 10.17 -8.22 31.47
N MET A 64 10.99 -7.20 31.24
CA MET A 64 12.38 -7.16 31.73
C MET A 64 12.45 -7.10 33.26
N LEU A 65 11.55 -6.33 33.91
CA LEU A 65 11.46 -6.28 35.35
C LEU A 65 11.11 -7.65 35.95
N LEU A 66 10.11 -8.31 35.40
CA LEU A 66 9.68 -9.63 35.83
C LEU A 66 10.79 -10.70 35.64
N GLY A 67 11.51 -10.62 34.50
CA GLY A 67 12.68 -11.46 34.23
C GLY A 67 13.78 -11.26 35.29
N THR A 68 14.09 -10.00 35.61
CA THR A 68 15.11 -9.66 36.62
C THR A 68 14.74 -10.23 37.99
N GLU A 69 13.48 -10.09 38.43
CA GLU A 69 12.99 -10.64 39.69
C GLU A 69 13.06 -12.17 39.76
N LEU A 70 12.82 -12.83 38.64
CA LEU A 70 12.90 -14.28 38.53
C LEU A 70 14.31 -14.79 38.16
N ASN A 71 15.29 -13.89 38.04
CA ASN A 71 16.68 -14.16 37.67
C ASN A 71 16.82 -14.84 36.28
N PHE A 72 15.99 -14.39 35.33
CA PHE A 72 16.13 -14.65 33.90
C PHE A 72 16.60 -13.38 33.19
N ASP A 73 17.41 -13.51 32.15
CA ASP A 73 17.79 -12.44 31.25
C ASP A 73 16.76 -12.39 30.10
N VAL A 74 15.76 -11.51 30.25
CA VAL A 74 14.70 -11.39 29.23
C VAL A 74 15.18 -10.47 28.12
N GLN A 75 15.25 -11.00 26.91
CA GLN A 75 15.53 -10.28 25.69
C GLN A 75 14.25 -10.17 24.85
N VAL A 76 13.78 -8.94 24.64
CA VAL A 76 12.67 -8.67 23.75
C VAL A 76 13.22 -8.61 22.33
N VAL A 77 12.73 -9.49 21.48
CA VAL A 77 13.17 -9.64 20.08
C VAL A 77 12.19 -8.88 19.18
N SER A 78 12.73 -8.07 18.27
CA SER A 78 11.90 -7.40 17.27
C SER A 78 11.42 -8.40 16.20
N PRO A 79 10.32 -8.10 15.47
CA PRO A 79 9.91 -8.94 14.33
C PRO A 79 11.01 -9.13 13.29
N GLU A 80 11.83 -8.09 13.09
CA GLU A 80 12.96 -8.09 12.16
C GLU A 80 14.07 -9.03 12.64
N ASP A 81 14.38 -9.05 13.95
CA ASP A 81 15.38 -9.95 14.53
C ASP A 81 14.90 -11.40 14.49
N GLU A 82 13.61 -11.65 14.77
CA GLU A 82 13.01 -12.98 14.62
C GLU A 82 13.07 -13.48 13.17
N ASP A 83 12.86 -12.59 12.19
CA ASP A 83 12.95 -12.96 10.78
C ASP A 83 14.41 -13.24 10.38
N ARG A 84 15.35 -12.44 10.89
CA ARG A 84 16.79 -12.67 10.68
C ARG A 84 17.20 -14.05 11.23
N GLU A 85 16.81 -14.41 12.45
CA GLU A 85 17.08 -15.73 13.04
C GLU A 85 16.46 -16.87 12.22
N LEU A 86 15.26 -16.63 11.67
CA LEU A 86 14.62 -17.60 10.78
C LEU A 86 15.45 -17.82 9.51
N LEU A 87 15.94 -16.76 8.88
CA LEU A 87 16.76 -16.85 7.67
C LEU A 87 18.12 -17.49 7.97
N GLU A 88 18.80 -17.09 9.04
CA GLU A 88 20.06 -17.70 9.51
C GLU A 88 19.93 -19.22 9.75
N SER A 89 18.77 -19.69 10.20
CA SER A 89 18.52 -21.13 10.38
C SER A 89 18.54 -21.94 9.07
N PHE A 90 18.49 -21.26 7.93
CA PHE A 90 18.62 -21.81 6.59
C PHE A 90 19.90 -21.40 5.87
N ASP A 91 20.88 -20.86 6.61
CA ASP A 91 22.12 -20.30 6.08
C ASP A 91 21.87 -19.17 5.03
N LEU A 92 20.81 -18.37 5.27
CA LEU A 92 20.44 -17.23 4.44
C LEU A 92 20.69 -15.93 5.21
N GLU A 93 21.33 -14.97 4.55
CA GLU A 93 21.54 -13.61 5.05
C GLU A 93 20.77 -12.62 4.16
N PHE A 94 20.14 -11.63 4.79
CA PHE A 94 19.41 -10.59 4.08
C PHE A 94 20.04 -9.22 4.36
N GLY A 95 20.24 -8.44 3.29
CA GLY A 95 20.74 -7.06 3.38
C GLY A 95 22.25 -6.92 3.32
N GLU A 96 23.00 -8.01 3.13
CA GLU A 96 24.46 -8.00 2.97
C GLU A 96 24.86 -8.38 1.53
N ASP A 97 25.97 -7.81 1.06
CA ASP A 97 26.58 -8.21 -0.20
C ASP A 97 27.54 -9.37 0.06
N GLU A 98 27.25 -10.52 -0.55
CA GLU A 98 28.09 -11.72 -0.45
C GLU A 98 29.33 -11.58 -1.37
N GLY A 99 30.44 -12.19 -0.98
CA GLY A 99 31.65 -12.25 -1.79
C GLY A 99 32.75 -11.27 -1.39
N GLU A 100 33.72 -11.07 -2.29
CA GLU A 100 34.85 -10.18 -2.06
C GLU A 100 34.54 -8.76 -2.58
N ALA A 101 35.28 -7.76 -2.10
CA ALA A 101 35.12 -6.38 -2.54
C ALA A 101 35.29 -6.17 -4.07
N GLY A 102 35.86 -7.14 -4.77
CA GLY A 102 36.01 -7.14 -6.23
C GLY A 102 34.76 -7.56 -7.00
N ASP A 103 33.75 -8.12 -6.30
CA ASP A 103 32.48 -8.56 -6.89
C ASP A 103 31.41 -7.45 -6.90
N LEU A 104 31.71 -6.31 -6.27
CA LEU A 104 30.83 -5.16 -6.22
C LEU A 104 30.90 -4.35 -7.52
N GLU A 105 29.76 -4.11 -8.11
CA GLU A 105 29.59 -3.28 -9.32
C GLU A 105 28.77 -2.02 -9.00
N ALA A 106 29.00 -0.95 -9.75
CA ALA A 106 28.21 0.26 -9.62
C ALA A 106 26.77 0.02 -10.08
N ARG A 107 25.80 0.43 -9.25
CA ARG A 107 24.37 0.33 -9.57
C ARG A 107 23.73 1.69 -9.80
N SER A 108 22.62 1.70 -10.49
CA SER A 108 21.80 2.90 -10.70
C SER A 108 21.24 3.42 -9.38
N PRO A 109 21.17 4.75 -9.19
CA PRO A 109 20.49 5.32 -8.02
C PRO A 109 18.98 5.06 -8.09
N VAL A 110 18.42 4.76 -6.92
CA VAL A 110 16.97 4.65 -6.72
C VAL A 110 16.48 5.95 -6.11
N VAL A 111 15.51 6.59 -6.76
CA VAL A 111 15.08 7.95 -6.45
C VAL A 111 13.59 7.98 -6.15
N THR A 112 13.19 8.48 -5.00
CA THR A 112 11.77 8.70 -4.68
C THR A 112 11.37 10.15 -4.87
N VAL A 113 10.18 10.38 -5.46
CA VAL A 113 9.62 11.71 -5.65
C VAL A 113 8.54 11.98 -4.62
N MET A 114 8.76 13.01 -3.80
CA MET A 114 7.91 13.35 -2.65
C MET A 114 7.45 14.81 -2.71
N GLY A 115 6.46 15.17 -1.92
CA GLY A 115 5.94 16.53 -1.79
C GLY A 115 4.42 16.59 -1.72
N HIS A 116 3.86 17.80 -1.62
CA HIS A 116 2.42 18.02 -1.51
C HIS A 116 1.63 17.59 -2.76
N VAL A 117 0.35 17.26 -2.60
CA VAL A 117 -0.54 16.74 -3.66
C VAL A 117 -0.51 17.63 -4.90
N ASP A 118 -0.84 18.90 -4.78
CA ASP A 118 -1.00 19.83 -5.92
C ASP A 118 0.31 20.45 -6.42
N HIS A 119 1.48 20.03 -5.92
CA HIS A 119 2.76 20.58 -6.35
C HIS A 119 3.24 20.03 -7.71
N GLY A 120 2.49 19.10 -8.31
CA GLY A 120 2.69 18.63 -9.67
C GLY A 120 3.69 17.51 -9.82
N LYS A 121 3.86 16.64 -8.79
CA LYS A 121 4.71 15.44 -8.83
C LYS A 121 4.45 14.56 -10.03
N THR A 122 3.20 14.09 -10.19
CA THR A 122 2.82 13.19 -11.29
C THR A 122 3.06 13.83 -12.67
N LYS A 123 2.81 15.14 -12.81
CA LYS A 123 3.15 15.88 -14.05
C LYS A 123 4.65 15.96 -14.29
N LEU A 124 5.44 16.13 -13.23
CA LEU A 124 6.91 16.11 -13.30
C LEU A 124 7.39 14.75 -13.81
N LEU A 125 6.85 13.68 -13.25
CA LEU A 125 7.18 12.32 -13.64
C LEU A 125 6.73 12.00 -15.07
N ASP A 126 5.54 12.45 -15.47
CA ASP A 126 5.07 12.34 -16.85
C ASP A 126 6.00 13.07 -17.83
N ALA A 127 6.51 14.24 -17.45
CA ALA A 127 7.46 14.99 -18.27
C ALA A 127 8.80 14.24 -18.41
N ILE A 128 9.29 13.59 -17.36
CA ILE A 128 10.49 12.76 -17.39
C ILE A 128 10.28 11.50 -18.26
N ARG A 129 9.13 10.82 -18.08
CA ARG A 129 8.78 9.61 -18.87
C ARG A 129 8.37 9.91 -20.31
N LYS A 130 7.99 11.14 -20.63
CA LYS A 130 7.30 11.54 -21.87
C LYS A 130 5.97 10.79 -22.04
N THR A 131 5.20 10.63 -20.96
CA THR A 131 3.90 9.94 -20.86
C THR A 131 2.81 10.90 -20.38
N ASN A 132 1.59 10.41 -20.21
CA ASN A 132 0.47 11.18 -19.67
C ASN A 132 -0.39 10.31 -18.73
N VAL A 133 0.21 9.87 -17.64
CA VAL A 133 -0.43 9.01 -16.62
C VAL A 133 -1.50 9.79 -15.83
N VAL A 134 -1.26 11.08 -15.56
CA VAL A 134 -2.21 11.97 -14.85
C VAL A 134 -3.64 11.89 -15.41
N SER A 135 -3.79 11.78 -16.73
CA SER A 135 -5.11 11.75 -17.35
C SER A 135 -5.86 10.41 -17.17
N ALA A 136 -5.17 9.36 -16.75
CA ALA A 136 -5.73 8.02 -16.58
C ALA A 136 -6.09 7.71 -15.11
N GLU A 137 -5.53 8.45 -14.16
CA GLU A 137 -5.77 8.23 -12.73
C GLU A 137 -7.09 8.80 -12.24
N ALA A 138 -7.80 8.05 -11.39
CA ALA A 138 -9.04 8.49 -10.78
C ALA A 138 -8.81 9.72 -9.87
N GLY A 139 -9.57 10.79 -10.11
CA GLY A 139 -9.39 12.04 -9.38
C GLY A 139 -8.16 12.87 -9.79
N GLY A 140 -7.33 12.40 -10.74
CA GLY A 140 -6.10 13.05 -11.18
C GLY A 140 -5.00 13.08 -10.11
N ILE A 141 -5.03 12.14 -9.16
CA ILE A 141 -4.05 11.99 -8.08
C ILE A 141 -3.44 10.58 -8.12
N THR A 142 -2.14 10.49 -7.86
CA THR A 142 -1.46 9.20 -7.71
C THR A 142 -1.91 8.53 -6.42
N GLN A 143 -2.40 7.30 -6.52
CA GLN A 143 -2.89 6.50 -5.39
C GLN A 143 -2.14 5.15 -5.25
N HIS A 144 -1.31 4.80 -6.21
CA HIS A 144 -0.48 3.60 -6.23
C HIS A 144 1.00 3.96 -6.23
N ILE A 145 1.85 3.07 -5.74
CA ILE A 145 3.30 3.23 -5.88
C ILE A 145 3.70 2.72 -7.26
N GLY A 146 4.30 3.59 -8.08
CA GLY A 146 4.89 3.23 -9.36
C GLY A 146 6.41 3.14 -9.26
N ALA A 147 7.02 2.20 -9.98
CA ALA A 147 8.48 2.15 -10.15
C ALA A 147 8.84 1.95 -11.61
N TYR A 148 9.81 2.70 -12.10
CA TYR A 148 10.24 2.64 -13.48
C TYR A 148 11.67 3.16 -13.66
N GLN A 149 12.27 2.85 -14.79
CA GLN A 149 13.60 3.36 -15.15
C GLN A 149 13.49 4.59 -16.05
N ALA A 150 14.34 5.58 -15.78
CA ALA A 150 14.54 6.77 -16.60
C ALA A 150 16.01 6.88 -17.01
N VAL A 151 16.25 7.48 -18.16
CA VAL A 151 17.60 7.73 -18.67
C VAL A 151 17.87 9.22 -18.62
N ALA A 152 18.96 9.59 -17.96
CA ALA A 152 19.50 10.93 -17.98
C ALA A 152 20.63 11.01 -19.02
N HIS A 153 20.56 12.02 -19.87
CA HIS A 153 21.60 12.29 -20.87
C HIS A 153 22.64 13.21 -20.26
N THR A 154 23.82 12.67 -19.95
CA THR A 154 24.93 13.43 -19.38
C THR A 154 26.06 13.60 -20.40
N PRO A 155 26.93 14.58 -20.19
CA PRO A 155 28.12 14.77 -21.08
C PRO A 155 29.01 13.53 -21.18
N ASP A 156 29.02 12.69 -20.12
CA ASP A 156 29.83 11.47 -20.04
C ASP A 156 29.11 10.23 -20.60
N GLY A 157 27.86 10.39 -21.07
CA GLY A 157 27.03 9.32 -21.64
C GLY A 157 25.66 9.20 -20.94
N ASP A 158 24.86 8.27 -21.43
CA ASP A 158 23.54 7.98 -20.87
C ASP A 158 23.68 7.20 -19.56
N ARG A 159 23.00 7.66 -18.50
CA ARG A 159 22.95 7.00 -17.20
C ARG A 159 21.50 6.68 -16.83
N THR A 160 21.27 5.47 -16.36
CA THR A 160 19.96 5.04 -15.90
C THR A 160 19.78 5.37 -14.42
N LEU A 161 18.58 5.76 -14.05
CA LEU A 161 18.13 5.88 -12.66
C LEU A 161 16.74 5.26 -12.51
N THR A 162 16.46 4.72 -11.34
CA THR A 162 15.17 4.13 -11.02
C THR A 162 14.35 5.10 -10.21
N ILE A 163 13.16 5.42 -10.68
CA ILE A 163 12.27 6.39 -10.03
C ILE A 163 11.13 5.62 -9.37
N ILE A 164 10.85 5.95 -8.10
CA ILE A 164 9.69 5.50 -7.34
C ILE A 164 8.75 6.67 -7.17
N ASP A 165 7.53 6.54 -7.72
CA ASP A 165 6.45 7.51 -7.54
C ASP A 165 5.63 7.16 -6.31
N THR A 166 5.53 8.08 -5.35
CA THR A 166 4.76 7.90 -4.13
C THR A 166 3.58 8.87 -4.06
N PRO A 167 2.40 8.40 -3.60
CA PRO A 167 1.24 9.28 -3.39
C PRO A 167 1.55 10.43 -2.43
N GLY A 168 1.13 11.65 -2.79
CA GLY A 168 1.42 12.86 -2.00
C GLY A 168 0.50 13.10 -0.80
N HIS A 169 -0.56 12.33 -0.68
CA HIS A 169 -1.62 12.55 0.29
C HIS A 169 -1.29 11.99 1.68
N GLU A 170 -1.78 12.64 2.75
CA GLU A 170 -1.56 12.22 4.15
C GLU A 170 -2.03 10.78 4.45
N ALA A 171 -3.11 10.32 3.82
CA ALA A 171 -3.57 8.94 3.97
C ALA A 171 -2.51 7.89 3.55
N PHE A 172 -1.53 8.28 2.74
CA PHE A 172 -0.47 7.40 2.22
C PHE A 172 0.88 7.58 2.94
N THR A 173 0.88 7.98 4.21
CA THR A 173 2.11 8.18 5.01
C THR A 173 2.99 6.93 5.05
N ALA A 174 2.40 5.75 5.24
CA ALA A 174 3.14 4.48 5.23
C ALA A 174 3.84 4.22 3.89
N MET A 175 3.18 4.55 2.77
CA MET A 175 3.78 4.43 1.44
C MET A 175 4.97 5.38 1.23
N ARG A 176 4.89 6.62 1.78
CA ARG A 176 6.01 7.58 1.73
C ARG A 176 7.19 7.14 2.58
N ALA A 177 6.94 6.66 3.80
CA ALA A 177 7.98 6.11 4.66
C ALA A 177 8.71 4.96 3.98
N ARG A 178 7.96 3.99 3.46
CA ARG A 178 8.48 2.85 2.69
C ARG A 178 9.25 3.31 1.45
N GLY A 179 8.71 4.28 0.70
CA GLY A 179 9.42 4.88 -0.43
C GLY A 179 10.79 5.43 0.00
N ALA A 180 10.88 6.15 1.12
CA ALA A 180 12.14 6.68 1.64
C ALA A 180 13.13 5.59 2.06
N GLU A 181 12.67 4.52 2.71
CA GLU A 181 13.52 3.43 3.20
C GLU A 181 14.20 2.63 2.08
N VAL A 182 13.58 2.55 0.91
CA VAL A 182 14.10 1.76 -0.21
C VAL A 182 14.88 2.59 -1.22
N THR A 183 15.04 3.90 -0.98
CA THR A 183 15.68 4.83 -1.93
C THR A 183 17.04 5.32 -1.47
N ASP A 184 17.82 5.72 -2.43
CA ASP A 184 19.13 6.33 -2.24
C ASP A 184 19.04 7.86 -2.15
N ILE A 185 18.10 8.47 -2.89
CA ILE A 185 17.93 9.93 -2.98
C ILE A 185 16.43 10.27 -3.04
N ALA A 186 16.05 11.36 -2.40
CA ALA A 186 14.71 11.91 -2.48
C ALA A 186 14.67 13.21 -3.32
N ILE A 187 13.71 13.31 -4.24
CA ILE A 187 13.36 14.56 -4.91
C ILE A 187 12.18 15.16 -4.17
N LEU A 188 12.37 16.31 -3.53
CA LEU A 188 11.31 17.06 -2.87
C LEU A 188 10.73 18.11 -3.84
N VAL A 189 9.48 17.90 -4.26
CA VAL A 189 8.80 18.80 -5.20
C VAL A 189 8.01 19.85 -4.45
N VAL A 190 8.31 21.13 -4.71
CA VAL A 190 7.63 22.27 -4.10
C VAL A 190 7.20 23.23 -5.19
N ALA A 191 5.92 23.61 -5.20
CA ALA A 191 5.42 24.56 -6.19
C ALA A 191 5.81 26.01 -5.84
N ALA A 192 6.37 26.73 -6.81
CA ALA A 192 6.85 28.12 -6.63
C ALA A 192 5.74 29.15 -6.37
N ASP A 193 4.50 28.83 -6.79
CA ASP A 193 3.31 29.67 -6.58
C ASP A 193 2.64 29.46 -5.23
N ASP A 194 2.90 28.31 -4.58
CA ASP A 194 2.22 27.91 -3.33
C ASP A 194 3.15 27.87 -2.11
N GLY A 195 4.41 27.51 -2.30
CA GLY A 195 5.43 27.40 -1.25
C GLY A 195 5.35 26.10 -0.44
N VAL A 196 5.98 26.11 0.74
CA VAL A 196 6.05 24.94 1.62
C VAL A 196 4.71 24.69 2.32
N LYS A 197 4.24 23.44 2.30
CA LYS A 197 2.98 22.98 2.89
C LYS A 197 3.23 21.92 3.97
N PRO A 198 2.26 21.60 4.85
CA PRO A 198 2.45 20.60 5.90
C PRO A 198 2.90 19.24 5.37
N GLN A 199 2.34 18.76 4.26
CA GLN A 199 2.76 17.51 3.61
C GLN A 199 4.17 17.60 2.99
N THR A 200 4.65 18.80 2.64
CA THR A 200 6.04 19.01 2.23
C THR A 200 6.98 18.79 3.41
N ILE A 201 6.60 19.27 4.59
CA ILE A 201 7.39 19.10 5.83
C ILE A 201 7.37 17.63 6.25
N GLU A 202 6.24 16.96 6.15
CA GLU A 202 6.12 15.53 6.41
C GLU A 202 7.04 14.70 5.49
N ALA A 203 7.01 14.98 4.17
CA ALA A 203 7.88 14.34 3.19
C ALA A 203 9.37 14.58 3.50
N LEU A 204 9.72 15.81 3.89
CA LEU A 204 11.06 16.15 4.33
C LEU A 204 11.49 15.34 5.57
N ASN A 205 10.60 15.23 6.56
CA ASN A 205 10.87 14.47 7.79
C ASN A 205 11.10 12.97 7.48
N HIS A 206 10.33 12.38 6.55
CA HIS A 206 10.55 10.99 6.12
C HIS A 206 11.91 10.81 5.45
N ALA A 207 12.31 11.71 4.55
CA ALA A 207 13.60 11.64 3.90
C ALA A 207 14.76 11.82 4.90
N GLN A 208 14.61 12.74 5.86
CA GLN A 208 15.60 12.95 6.93
C GLN A 208 15.68 11.76 7.89
N ALA A 209 14.54 11.15 8.25
CA ALA A 209 14.52 9.95 9.09
C ALA A 209 15.22 8.76 8.41
N ALA A 210 15.05 8.61 7.11
CA ALA A 210 15.75 7.62 6.29
C ALA A 210 17.22 8.00 6.00
N GLN A 211 17.65 9.20 6.39
CA GLN A 211 19.02 9.71 6.17
C GLN A 211 19.44 9.76 4.69
N VAL A 212 18.49 9.93 3.77
CA VAL A 212 18.78 10.03 2.34
C VAL A 212 19.03 11.47 1.92
N PRO A 213 20.00 11.73 1.00
CA PRO A 213 20.21 13.04 0.40
C PRO A 213 18.94 13.54 -0.32
N ILE A 214 18.75 14.86 -0.31
CA ILE A 214 17.55 15.51 -0.88
C ILE A 214 17.98 16.46 -1.99
N VAL A 215 17.29 16.36 -3.14
CA VAL A 215 17.33 17.34 -4.22
C VAL A 215 15.97 18.03 -4.28
N VAL A 216 15.93 19.35 -4.34
CA VAL A 216 14.67 20.12 -4.36
C VAL A 216 14.32 20.53 -5.78
N ALA A 217 13.17 20.11 -6.26
CA ALA A 217 12.59 20.56 -7.52
C ALA A 217 11.56 21.66 -7.24
N VAL A 218 11.91 22.90 -7.57
CA VAL A 218 11.01 24.04 -7.45
C VAL A 218 10.17 24.12 -8.73
N ASN A 219 8.95 23.59 -8.65
CA ASN A 219 8.06 23.40 -9.81
C ASN A 219 7.14 24.60 -10.05
N LYS A 220 6.53 24.65 -11.24
CA LYS A 220 5.58 25.68 -11.69
C LYS A 220 6.21 27.08 -11.78
N VAL A 221 7.49 27.16 -12.12
CA VAL A 221 8.16 28.46 -12.28
C VAL A 221 7.63 29.28 -13.46
N ASP A 222 6.89 28.65 -14.38
CA ASP A 222 6.18 29.28 -15.50
C ASP A 222 4.92 30.03 -15.11
N LYS A 223 4.44 29.87 -13.87
CA LYS A 223 3.19 30.43 -13.43
C LYS A 223 3.35 31.89 -13.00
N GLU A 224 2.33 32.72 -13.29
CA GLU A 224 2.31 34.09 -12.83
C GLU A 224 2.24 34.13 -11.28
N GLY A 225 3.18 34.87 -10.65
CA GLY A 225 3.33 34.93 -9.19
C GLY A 225 4.22 33.85 -8.60
N ALA A 226 4.89 33.02 -9.41
CA ALA A 226 5.89 32.08 -8.94
C ALA A 226 7.10 32.80 -8.32
N ASP A 227 7.48 32.37 -7.10
CA ASP A 227 8.64 32.92 -6.38
C ASP A 227 9.57 31.80 -5.89
N PRO A 228 10.50 31.33 -6.71
CA PRO A 228 11.47 30.31 -6.31
C PRO A 228 12.35 30.71 -5.12
N THR A 229 12.65 32.01 -4.96
CA THR A 229 13.47 32.52 -3.86
C THR A 229 12.74 32.36 -2.51
N LYS A 230 11.45 32.59 -2.49
CA LYS A 230 10.61 32.35 -1.31
C LYS A 230 10.66 30.88 -0.88
N VAL A 231 10.56 29.93 -1.82
CA VAL A 231 10.65 28.50 -1.52
C VAL A 231 12.01 28.14 -0.90
N ARG A 232 13.12 28.63 -1.48
CA ARG A 232 14.47 28.44 -0.94
C ARG A 232 14.59 28.98 0.48
N SER A 233 14.05 30.19 0.74
CA SER A 233 14.06 30.78 2.09
C SER A 233 13.23 29.99 3.10
N GLN A 234 12.05 29.51 2.71
CA GLN A 234 11.21 28.70 3.59
C GLN A 234 11.86 27.36 3.95
N LEU A 235 12.47 26.67 2.98
CA LEU A 235 13.12 25.38 3.23
C LEU A 235 14.41 25.51 4.07
N THR A 236 15.05 26.68 4.05
CA THR A 236 16.18 26.98 4.94
C THR A 236 15.78 26.89 6.42
N GLU A 237 14.56 27.27 6.79
CA GLU A 237 14.02 27.13 8.16
C GLU A 237 13.94 25.68 8.63
N TYR A 238 13.87 24.74 7.69
CA TYR A 238 13.82 23.28 7.95
C TYR A 238 15.15 22.58 7.72
N GLY A 239 16.24 23.33 7.55
CA GLY A 239 17.58 22.80 7.43
C GLY A 239 18.05 22.47 6.02
N LEU A 240 17.23 22.74 4.97
CA LEU A 240 17.64 22.61 3.57
C LEU A 240 18.14 23.98 3.05
N VAL A 241 19.45 24.15 3.01
CA VAL A 241 20.08 25.38 2.56
C VAL A 241 20.55 25.20 1.12
N ALA A 242 20.06 26.06 0.23
CA ALA A 242 20.44 26.03 -1.18
C ALA A 242 21.92 26.38 -1.37
N GLU A 243 22.55 25.82 -2.41
CA GLU A 243 23.94 26.15 -2.80
C GLU A 243 24.12 27.66 -3.02
N ASP A 244 23.14 28.33 -3.63
CA ASP A 244 23.12 29.80 -3.82
C ASP A 244 23.18 30.58 -2.49
N PHE A 245 22.76 29.97 -1.39
CA PHE A 245 22.79 30.54 -0.04
C PHE A 245 23.95 30.00 0.79
N GLY A 246 24.89 29.29 0.16
CA GLY A 246 26.08 28.72 0.79
C GLY A 246 25.84 27.38 1.51
N GLY A 247 24.78 26.68 1.18
CA GLY A 247 24.47 25.32 1.63
C GLY A 247 25.02 24.24 0.69
N ASP A 248 24.54 23.02 0.90
CA ASP A 248 24.93 21.81 0.19
C ASP A 248 23.78 21.13 -0.55
N THR A 249 22.57 21.70 -0.45
CA THR A 249 21.38 21.12 -1.10
C THR A 249 21.18 21.71 -2.49
N MET A 250 21.05 20.83 -3.50
CA MET A 250 20.77 21.25 -4.86
C MET A 250 19.30 21.62 -5.04
N PHE A 251 19.03 22.81 -5.57
CA PHE A 251 17.71 23.31 -5.95
C PHE A 251 17.66 23.52 -7.46
N VAL A 252 16.67 22.92 -8.10
CA VAL A 252 16.47 23.03 -9.54
C VAL A 252 15.11 23.62 -9.84
N ASP A 253 15.07 24.72 -10.60
CA ASP A 253 13.86 25.37 -11.04
C ASP A 253 13.29 24.63 -12.27
N VAL A 254 12.05 24.15 -12.18
CA VAL A 254 11.43 23.32 -13.20
C VAL A 254 10.02 23.78 -13.55
N SER A 255 9.59 23.49 -14.78
CA SER A 255 8.19 23.53 -15.19
C SER A 255 7.81 22.19 -15.81
N ALA A 256 7.11 21.36 -15.04
CA ALA A 256 6.59 20.10 -15.53
C ALA A 256 5.65 20.26 -16.71
N LEU A 257 4.87 21.35 -16.75
CA LEU A 257 3.93 21.67 -17.83
C LEU A 257 4.63 21.98 -19.15
N GLN A 258 5.74 22.71 -19.09
CA GLN A 258 6.53 23.13 -20.27
C GLN A 258 7.68 22.18 -20.59
N GLY A 259 7.95 21.18 -19.73
CA GLY A 259 9.09 20.28 -19.85
C GLY A 259 10.45 20.95 -19.59
N MET A 260 10.45 22.11 -18.92
CA MET A 260 11.65 22.89 -18.65
C MET A 260 12.35 22.39 -17.38
N GLY A 261 13.69 22.28 -17.42
CA GLY A 261 14.52 21.91 -16.26
C GLY A 261 14.58 20.43 -15.96
N MET A 262 14.05 19.53 -16.82
CA MET A 262 14.03 18.08 -16.58
C MET A 262 15.44 17.49 -16.59
N GLU A 263 16.23 17.76 -17.63
CA GLU A 263 17.62 17.27 -17.72
C GLU A 263 18.50 17.83 -16.60
N PRO A 264 18.49 19.14 -16.29
CA PRO A 264 19.21 19.67 -15.11
C PRO A 264 18.78 19.02 -13.78
N LEU A 265 17.50 18.65 -13.62
CA LEU A 265 17.03 17.96 -12.41
C LEU A 265 17.64 16.55 -12.31
N LEU A 266 17.62 15.78 -13.39
CA LEU A 266 18.22 14.45 -13.43
C LEU A 266 19.74 14.51 -13.24
N GLU A 267 20.40 15.51 -13.82
CA GLU A 267 21.83 15.76 -13.62
C GLU A 267 22.15 16.09 -12.16
N ALA A 268 21.35 16.95 -11.50
CA ALA A 268 21.50 17.28 -10.09
C ALA A 268 21.37 16.03 -9.20
N VAL A 269 20.43 15.14 -9.50
CA VAL A 269 20.27 13.87 -8.80
C VAL A 269 21.50 12.99 -8.94
N LEU A 270 22.03 12.85 -10.16
CA LEU A 270 23.23 12.05 -10.42
C LEU A 270 24.47 12.64 -9.74
N LEU A 271 24.63 13.96 -9.78
CA LEU A 271 25.73 14.64 -9.09
C LEU A 271 25.65 14.44 -7.57
N THR A 272 24.46 14.53 -7.00
CA THR A 272 24.25 14.24 -5.58
C THR A 272 24.56 12.79 -5.24
N ALA A 273 24.16 11.84 -6.11
CA ALA A 273 24.49 10.43 -5.94
C ALA A 273 26.00 10.20 -5.92
N ASP A 274 26.71 10.76 -6.90
CA ASP A 274 28.15 10.57 -7.06
C ASP A 274 28.98 11.26 -5.95
N ALA A 275 28.46 12.36 -5.40
CA ALA A 275 29.14 13.12 -4.36
C ALA A 275 28.90 12.58 -2.94
N ALA A 276 27.71 12.06 -2.66
CA ALA A 276 27.28 11.70 -1.31
C ALA A 276 27.22 10.19 -1.06
N LEU A 277 27.19 9.34 -2.10
CA LEU A 277 26.88 7.92 -1.98
C LEU A 277 27.89 7.05 -2.74
N GLU A 278 28.19 5.88 -2.18
CA GLU A 278 28.90 4.80 -2.87
C GLU A 278 27.88 3.72 -3.27
N LEU A 279 27.24 3.90 -4.44
CA LEU A 279 26.19 3.00 -4.92
C LEU A 279 26.80 1.77 -5.61
N GLN A 280 27.00 0.72 -4.83
CA GLN A 280 27.52 -0.56 -5.29
C GLN A 280 26.63 -1.70 -4.80
N ALA A 281 26.59 -2.79 -5.53
CA ALA A 281 25.96 -4.05 -5.15
C ALA A 281 26.62 -5.21 -5.88
N ASN A 282 26.57 -6.41 -5.31
CA ASN A 282 27.02 -7.61 -5.98
C ASN A 282 25.89 -8.17 -6.89
N PRO A 283 26.03 -8.14 -8.23
CA PRO A 283 25.02 -8.68 -9.14
C PRO A 283 25.06 -10.22 -9.24
N HIS A 284 26.11 -10.87 -8.73
CA HIS A 284 26.35 -12.30 -8.93
C HIS A 284 25.75 -13.20 -7.85
N GLN A 285 25.27 -12.62 -6.76
CA GLN A 285 24.59 -13.35 -5.68
C GLN A 285 23.11 -13.58 -5.99
N ASN A 286 22.44 -14.35 -5.14
CA ASN A 286 20.99 -14.53 -5.17
C ASN A 286 20.26 -13.19 -4.97
N ALA A 287 19.21 -12.96 -5.74
CA ALA A 287 18.51 -11.69 -5.68
C ALA A 287 17.82 -11.47 -4.33
N GLN A 288 17.96 -10.26 -3.82
CA GLN A 288 17.29 -9.73 -2.64
C GLN A 288 16.74 -8.34 -2.94
N GLY A 289 15.66 -7.97 -2.28
CA GLY A 289 15.06 -6.67 -2.44
C GLY A 289 13.70 -6.54 -1.75
N VAL A 290 12.86 -5.65 -2.26
CA VAL A 290 11.59 -5.28 -1.62
C VAL A 290 10.45 -5.33 -2.63
N ALA A 291 9.28 -5.84 -2.21
CA ALA A 291 8.03 -5.74 -2.95
C ALA A 291 7.46 -4.32 -2.77
N ILE A 292 7.44 -3.54 -3.83
CA ILE A 292 6.96 -2.16 -3.81
C ILE A 292 5.44 -2.15 -3.76
N GLU A 293 4.80 -2.93 -4.63
CA GLU A 293 3.36 -3.01 -4.78
C GLU A 293 2.95 -4.41 -5.27
N ALA A 294 1.76 -4.86 -4.89
CA ALA A 294 1.28 -6.15 -5.35
C ALA A 294 -0.24 -6.15 -5.55
N HIS A 295 -0.70 -6.92 -6.54
CA HIS A 295 -2.12 -7.04 -6.87
C HIS A 295 -2.47 -8.46 -7.34
N LEU A 296 -3.77 -8.73 -7.41
CA LEU A 296 -4.30 -9.98 -7.92
C LEU A 296 -4.85 -9.77 -9.34
N ASP A 297 -4.10 -10.22 -10.35
CA ASP A 297 -4.56 -10.23 -11.73
C ASP A 297 -5.46 -11.45 -11.98
N ARG A 298 -6.60 -11.24 -12.63
CA ARG A 298 -7.61 -12.29 -12.86
C ARG A 298 -7.12 -13.44 -13.75
N GLY A 299 -6.23 -13.15 -14.70
CA GLY A 299 -5.69 -14.13 -15.64
C GLY A 299 -4.33 -14.69 -15.24
N ARG A 300 -3.51 -13.86 -14.61
CA ARG A 300 -2.11 -14.15 -14.28
C ARG A 300 -1.91 -14.59 -12.83
N GLY A 301 -2.90 -14.36 -11.95
CA GLY A 301 -2.82 -14.61 -10.51
C GLY A 301 -2.10 -13.49 -9.76
N PRO A 302 -1.47 -13.77 -8.62
CA PRO A 302 -0.69 -12.79 -7.88
C PRO A 302 0.45 -12.22 -8.72
N VAL A 303 0.53 -10.89 -8.77
CA VAL A 303 1.58 -10.11 -9.44
C VAL A 303 2.18 -9.17 -8.42
N ALA A 304 3.50 -9.17 -8.29
CA ALA A 304 4.22 -8.25 -7.40
C ALA A 304 5.22 -7.44 -8.21
N THR A 305 5.21 -6.12 -8.03
CA THR A 305 6.29 -5.25 -8.50
C THR A 305 7.37 -5.25 -7.44
N VAL A 306 8.53 -5.77 -7.76
CA VAL A 306 9.68 -5.85 -6.85
C VAL A 306 10.80 -4.96 -7.35
N LEU A 307 11.53 -4.36 -6.41
CA LEU A 307 12.79 -3.67 -6.66
C LEU A 307 13.92 -4.58 -6.22
N VAL A 308 14.74 -5.00 -7.16
CA VAL A 308 15.96 -5.74 -6.85
C VAL A 308 16.98 -4.78 -6.26
N GLN A 309 17.45 -5.05 -5.05
CA GLN A 309 18.46 -4.25 -4.39
C GLN A 309 19.86 -4.85 -4.56
N ARG A 310 19.97 -6.16 -4.50
CA ARG A 310 21.21 -6.94 -4.64
C ARG A 310 20.96 -8.19 -5.44
N GLY A 311 22.00 -8.74 -6.03
CA GLY A 311 21.93 -9.94 -6.84
C GLY A 311 21.20 -9.75 -8.16
N THR A 312 20.97 -10.83 -8.85
CA THR A 312 20.20 -10.85 -10.11
C THR A 312 19.05 -11.84 -10.02
N LEU A 313 17.84 -11.34 -10.17
CA LEU A 313 16.62 -12.16 -10.23
C LEU A 313 16.46 -12.71 -11.64
N ARG A 314 16.20 -14.03 -11.74
CA ARG A 314 16.04 -14.72 -13.02
C ARG A 314 14.71 -15.46 -13.11
N GLN A 315 14.25 -15.62 -14.31
CA GLN A 315 13.11 -16.51 -14.56
C GLN A 315 13.46 -17.94 -14.16
N GLY A 316 12.59 -18.55 -13.37
CA GLY A 316 12.79 -19.90 -12.81
C GLY A 316 13.26 -19.92 -11.36
N ASP A 317 13.70 -18.80 -10.81
CA ASP A 317 14.13 -18.71 -9.41
C ASP A 317 12.97 -18.99 -8.44
N SER A 318 13.28 -19.64 -7.33
CA SER A 318 12.37 -19.79 -6.21
C SER A 318 12.49 -18.58 -5.30
N ILE A 319 11.40 -17.87 -5.08
CA ILE A 319 11.38 -16.67 -4.25
C ILE A 319 10.42 -16.79 -3.08
N VAL A 320 10.75 -16.09 -2.01
CA VAL A 320 9.85 -15.79 -0.91
C VAL A 320 9.73 -14.26 -0.81
N ALA A 321 8.51 -13.76 -0.68
CA ALA A 321 8.20 -12.35 -0.51
C ALA A 321 7.17 -12.22 0.61
N GLY A 322 7.58 -11.70 1.78
CA GLY A 322 6.74 -11.72 2.96
C GLY A 322 6.28 -13.14 3.31
N ASP A 323 4.98 -13.36 3.38
CA ASP A 323 4.32 -14.65 3.57
C ASP A 323 3.95 -15.37 2.26
N ALA A 324 4.23 -14.75 1.12
CA ALA A 324 4.06 -15.35 -0.20
C ALA A 324 5.36 -16.06 -0.65
N PHE A 325 5.21 -17.12 -1.41
CA PHE A 325 6.34 -17.82 -2.04
C PHE A 325 5.95 -18.29 -3.44
N GLY A 326 6.90 -18.67 -4.25
CA GLY A 326 6.63 -19.24 -5.55
C GLY A 326 7.86 -19.30 -6.43
N ARG A 327 7.66 -19.80 -7.66
CA ARG A 327 8.70 -19.81 -8.69
C ARG A 327 8.41 -18.74 -9.72
N VAL A 328 9.39 -17.92 -10.02
CA VAL A 328 9.29 -16.86 -11.04
C VAL A 328 8.95 -17.49 -12.39
N ARG A 329 7.70 -17.35 -12.83
CA ARG A 329 7.25 -17.86 -14.13
C ARG A 329 7.57 -16.92 -15.27
N ALA A 330 7.44 -15.62 -15.01
CA ALA A 330 7.77 -14.55 -15.94
C ALA A 330 8.07 -13.28 -15.15
N MET A 331 8.88 -12.42 -15.74
CA MET A 331 9.13 -11.06 -15.29
C MET A 331 8.81 -10.09 -16.42
N LEU A 332 8.21 -8.95 -16.06
CA LEU A 332 7.91 -7.86 -16.97
C LEU A 332 8.57 -6.59 -16.51
N ASP A 333 9.07 -5.80 -17.46
CA ASP A 333 9.55 -4.45 -17.19
C ASP A 333 8.37 -3.46 -16.99
N ASP A 334 8.66 -2.20 -16.74
CA ASP A 334 7.68 -1.12 -16.57
C ASP A 334 6.87 -0.83 -17.87
N ALA A 335 7.40 -1.19 -19.03
CA ALA A 335 6.70 -1.12 -20.32
C ALA A 335 5.83 -2.36 -20.62
N GLY A 336 5.90 -3.40 -19.76
CA GLY A 336 5.17 -4.66 -19.92
C GLY A 336 5.85 -5.68 -20.85
N ASN A 337 7.13 -5.45 -21.20
CA ASN A 337 7.90 -6.42 -21.98
C ASN A 337 8.45 -7.52 -21.07
N SER A 338 8.55 -8.74 -21.61
CA SER A 338 9.15 -9.85 -20.87
C SER A 338 10.67 -9.68 -20.78
N VAL A 339 11.21 -9.83 -19.57
CA VAL A 339 12.65 -9.83 -19.29
C VAL A 339 13.06 -11.16 -18.67
N GLU A 340 14.26 -11.63 -18.98
CA GLU A 340 14.77 -12.91 -18.47
C GLU A 340 15.50 -12.75 -17.14
N GLU A 341 16.13 -11.60 -16.92
CA GLU A 341 16.87 -11.26 -15.70
C GLU A 341 16.70 -9.80 -15.31
N ALA A 342 16.81 -9.52 -14.01
CA ALA A 342 16.77 -8.20 -13.43
C ALA A 342 17.88 -8.05 -12.39
N GLY A 343 18.81 -7.16 -12.65
CA GLY A 343 19.94 -6.85 -11.76
C GLY A 343 19.60 -5.80 -10.70
N PRO A 344 20.59 -5.37 -9.91
CA PRO A 344 20.42 -4.36 -8.87
C PRO A 344 19.81 -3.05 -9.39
N SER A 345 18.98 -2.42 -8.57
CA SER A 345 18.21 -1.19 -8.86
C SER A 345 17.19 -1.32 -10.00
N THR A 346 16.83 -2.53 -10.41
CA THR A 346 15.87 -2.75 -11.50
C THR A 346 14.49 -3.12 -10.91
N PRO A 347 13.43 -2.34 -11.22
CA PRO A 347 12.06 -2.71 -10.85
C PRO A 347 11.50 -3.69 -11.90
N VAL A 348 10.86 -4.77 -11.45
CA VAL A 348 10.21 -5.73 -12.33
C VAL A 348 8.91 -6.25 -11.73
N GLN A 349 7.95 -6.56 -12.58
CA GLN A 349 6.75 -7.28 -12.19
C GLN A 349 7.00 -8.78 -12.25
N VAL A 350 6.82 -9.45 -11.12
CA VAL A 350 7.05 -10.89 -10.97
C VAL A 350 5.71 -11.63 -10.95
N LEU A 351 5.63 -12.68 -11.75
CA LEU A 351 4.50 -13.59 -11.84
C LEU A 351 4.91 -14.99 -11.35
N GLY A 352 4.03 -15.64 -10.61
CA GLY A 352 4.25 -17.02 -10.16
C GLY A 352 4.19 -17.22 -8.66
N LEU A 353 3.91 -16.17 -7.90
CA LEU A 353 3.67 -16.25 -6.44
C LEU A 353 2.36 -16.99 -6.14
N THR A 354 2.30 -17.61 -4.95
CA THR A 354 1.12 -18.34 -4.46
C THR A 354 0.04 -17.43 -3.89
N SER A 355 0.43 -16.27 -3.37
CA SER A 355 -0.43 -15.24 -2.78
C SER A 355 0.10 -13.85 -3.13
N VAL A 356 -0.67 -12.82 -2.81
CA VAL A 356 -0.26 -11.42 -2.98
C VAL A 356 0.55 -11.03 -1.75
N PRO A 357 1.84 -10.69 -1.87
CA PRO A 357 2.64 -10.22 -0.74
C PRO A 357 2.19 -8.84 -0.27
N GLY A 358 2.56 -8.49 0.96
CA GLY A 358 2.40 -7.14 1.47
C GLY A 358 3.29 -6.15 0.71
N ALA A 359 2.81 -4.91 0.58
CA ALA A 359 3.67 -3.86 0.06
C ALA A 359 4.74 -3.52 1.12
N GLY A 360 6.02 -3.47 0.71
CA GLY A 360 7.16 -3.31 1.61
C GLY A 360 7.77 -4.62 2.14
N ASP A 361 7.15 -5.75 1.84
CA ASP A 361 7.74 -7.04 2.23
C ASP A 361 9.09 -7.25 1.54
N SER A 362 10.07 -7.72 2.30
CA SER A 362 11.33 -8.17 1.75
C SER A 362 11.15 -9.42 0.89
N PHE A 363 11.82 -9.48 -0.25
CA PHE A 363 11.91 -10.71 -1.02
C PHE A 363 13.36 -11.20 -1.13
N LEU A 364 13.50 -12.50 -1.22
CA LEU A 364 14.79 -13.14 -1.45
C LEU A 364 14.62 -14.39 -2.32
N VAL A 365 15.65 -14.69 -3.10
CA VAL A 365 15.79 -15.94 -3.86
C VAL A 365 16.39 -17.00 -2.94
N VAL A 366 15.80 -18.18 -3.00
CA VAL A 366 16.27 -19.37 -2.27
C VAL A 366 16.50 -20.52 -3.26
N GLU A 367 17.42 -21.42 -2.93
CA GLU A 367 17.78 -22.53 -3.82
C GLU A 367 16.64 -23.54 -4.00
N GLU A 368 15.89 -23.81 -2.93
CA GLU A 368 14.86 -24.83 -2.92
C GLU A 368 13.45 -24.27 -2.67
N ASP A 369 12.47 -24.68 -3.47
CA ASP A 369 11.04 -24.36 -3.28
C ASP A 369 10.51 -24.77 -1.89
N ARG A 370 11.11 -25.81 -1.28
CA ARG A 370 10.72 -26.28 0.05
C ARG A 370 11.13 -25.27 1.12
N THR A 371 12.30 -24.70 1.01
CA THR A 371 12.81 -23.66 1.91
C THR A 371 11.95 -22.40 1.79
N ALA A 372 11.64 -21.94 0.56
CA ALA A 372 10.73 -20.84 0.33
C ALA A 372 9.38 -21.04 1.03
N ARG A 373 8.78 -22.22 0.85
CA ARG A 373 7.50 -22.57 1.48
C ARG A 373 7.59 -22.55 3.01
N HIS A 374 8.66 -23.09 3.57
CA HIS A 374 8.81 -23.17 5.04
C HIS A 374 8.92 -21.77 5.65
N ILE A 375 9.74 -20.91 5.07
CA ILE A 375 9.89 -19.51 5.50
C ILE A 375 8.54 -18.77 5.44
N ALA A 376 7.86 -18.86 4.29
CA ALA A 376 6.55 -18.20 4.09
C ALA A 376 5.49 -18.69 5.10
N GLN A 377 5.41 -20.00 5.33
CA GLN A 377 4.46 -20.58 6.29
C GLN A 377 4.76 -20.15 7.73
N THR A 378 6.03 -20.05 8.09
CA THR A 378 6.44 -19.60 9.43
C THR A 378 6.08 -18.14 9.63
N ARG A 379 6.35 -17.26 8.64
CA ARG A 379 5.96 -15.85 8.67
C ARG A 379 4.43 -15.70 8.78
N GLN A 380 3.67 -16.44 7.97
CA GLN A 380 2.20 -16.43 8.02
C GLN A 380 1.66 -16.88 9.38
N ALA A 381 2.25 -17.93 9.97
CA ALA A 381 1.84 -18.39 11.30
C ALA A 381 2.12 -17.34 12.39
N ARG A 382 3.27 -16.67 12.33
CA ARG A 382 3.62 -15.56 13.24
C ARG A 382 2.64 -14.41 13.13
N GLU A 383 2.38 -13.94 11.91
CA GLU A 383 1.44 -12.84 11.68
C GLU A 383 0.03 -13.18 12.19
N ARG A 384 -0.47 -14.37 11.87
CA ARG A 384 -1.75 -14.85 12.39
C ARG A 384 -1.79 -14.89 13.91
N ASN A 385 -0.73 -15.36 14.57
CA ASN A 385 -0.66 -15.39 16.02
C ASN A 385 -0.63 -14.00 16.63
N ALA A 386 0.11 -13.06 16.02
CA ALA A 386 0.13 -11.66 16.44
C ALA A 386 -1.26 -10.98 16.31
N GLN A 387 -1.98 -11.25 15.20
CA GLN A 387 -3.35 -10.75 15.02
C GLN A 387 -4.32 -11.34 16.05
N LEU A 388 -4.21 -12.63 16.34
CA LEU A 388 -5.03 -13.29 17.36
C LEU A 388 -4.71 -12.74 18.77
N ALA A 389 -3.45 -12.47 19.09
CA ALA A 389 -3.05 -11.85 20.34
C ALA A 389 -3.66 -10.44 20.46
N LYS A 390 -3.52 -9.60 19.45
CA LYS A 390 -4.14 -8.26 19.41
C LYS A 390 -5.67 -8.30 19.58
N SER A 391 -6.34 -9.29 19.01
CA SER A 391 -7.80 -9.44 19.11
C SER A 391 -8.26 -9.92 20.49
N ARG A 392 -7.43 -10.65 21.23
CA ARG A 392 -7.74 -11.16 22.59
C ARG A 392 -7.60 -10.10 23.68
N VAL A 393 -6.80 -9.06 23.46
CA VAL A 393 -6.51 -8.01 24.47
C VAL A 393 -7.75 -7.18 24.88
N LYS A 394 -8.84 -7.21 24.11
CA LYS A 394 -9.99 -6.29 24.30
C LYS A 394 -11.21 -6.85 25.05
N ARG A 395 -11.11 -7.91 25.84
CA ARG A 395 -12.27 -8.39 26.64
C ARG A 395 -11.85 -8.89 28.03
N SER A 396 -11.53 -7.95 28.92
CA SER A 396 -11.53 -8.29 30.35
C SER A 396 -12.97 -8.29 30.87
N LEU A 397 -13.22 -8.97 31.98
CA LEU A 397 -14.54 -8.95 32.63
C LEU A 397 -14.89 -7.53 33.10
N GLU A 398 -13.89 -6.73 33.42
CA GLU A 398 -13.99 -5.32 33.81
C GLU A 398 -14.43 -4.45 32.62
N ASP A 399 -13.86 -4.66 31.43
CA ASP A 399 -14.29 -3.98 30.19
C ASP A 399 -15.74 -4.36 29.84
N PHE A 400 -16.15 -5.60 30.12
CA PHE A 400 -17.52 -6.04 29.94
C PHE A 400 -18.47 -5.38 30.94
N LEU A 401 -18.08 -5.23 32.20
CA LEU A 401 -18.86 -4.54 33.21
C LEU A 401 -18.93 -3.03 32.96
N GLU A 402 -17.83 -2.44 32.52
CA GLU A 402 -17.75 -1.01 32.15
C GLU A 402 -18.58 -0.72 30.89
N SER A 403 -18.62 -1.64 29.92
CA SER A 403 -19.49 -1.56 28.74
C SER A 403 -20.98 -1.70 29.09
N LEU A 404 -21.30 -2.48 30.12
CA LEU A 404 -22.67 -2.59 30.65
C LEU A 404 -23.10 -1.31 31.40
N GLU A 405 -22.18 -0.62 32.06
CA GLU A 405 -22.46 0.65 32.74
C GLU A 405 -22.54 1.85 31.79
N LYS A 406 -21.73 1.85 30.71
CA LYS A 406 -21.68 2.93 29.70
C LYS A 406 -22.74 2.82 28.60
N GLY A 407 -23.50 1.71 28.52
CA GLY A 407 -24.43 1.40 27.43
C GLY A 407 -23.75 0.67 26.26
N GLU A 408 -24.54 0.17 25.32
CA GLU A 408 -24.00 -0.51 24.13
C GLU A 408 -23.17 0.46 23.29
N VAL A 409 -21.84 0.28 23.29
CA VAL A 409 -20.95 0.96 22.35
C VAL A 409 -21.32 0.47 20.95
N GLN A 410 -21.71 1.37 20.08
CA GLN A 410 -21.99 1.03 18.69
C GLN A 410 -20.69 0.68 17.97
N GLU A 411 -20.62 -0.51 17.38
CA GLU A 411 -19.45 -0.96 16.62
C GLU A 411 -19.79 -0.95 15.12
N LEU A 412 -19.01 -0.18 14.35
CA LEU A 412 -19.04 -0.23 12.89
C LEU A 412 -18.01 -1.24 12.40
N THR A 413 -18.49 -2.35 11.85
CA THR A 413 -17.64 -3.43 11.35
C THR A 413 -17.45 -3.32 9.85
N LEU A 414 -16.20 -3.39 9.38
CA LEU A 414 -15.82 -3.22 7.98
C LEU A 414 -15.05 -4.43 7.44
N ILE A 415 -15.25 -4.68 6.14
CA ILE A 415 -14.40 -5.52 5.29
C ILE A 415 -13.85 -4.63 4.20
N ILE A 416 -12.53 -4.61 4.01
CA ILE A 416 -11.86 -3.78 3.00
C ILE A 416 -11.35 -4.66 1.87
N LYS A 417 -11.72 -4.31 0.64
CA LYS A 417 -11.20 -4.92 -0.59
C LYS A 417 -10.65 -3.84 -1.51
N GLY A 418 -9.44 -4.02 -1.98
CA GLY A 418 -8.78 -3.08 -2.89
C GLY A 418 -8.15 -3.75 -4.10
N ASP A 419 -7.76 -2.94 -5.06
CA ASP A 419 -7.07 -3.39 -6.27
C ASP A 419 -5.63 -3.79 -6.00
N VAL A 420 -4.93 -3.08 -5.11
CA VAL A 420 -3.52 -3.32 -4.74
C VAL A 420 -3.35 -3.37 -3.22
N SER A 421 -2.27 -4.02 -2.76
CA SER A 421 -1.99 -4.21 -1.33
C SER A 421 -1.79 -2.89 -0.59
N GLY A 422 -1.05 -1.95 -1.17
CA GLY A 422 -0.79 -0.65 -0.56
C GLY A 422 -2.04 0.22 -0.41
N SER A 423 -2.99 0.18 -1.35
CA SER A 423 -4.27 0.91 -1.23
C SER A 423 -5.13 0.38 -0.08
N VAL A 424 -5.14 -0.95 0.12
CA VAL A 424 -5.87 -1.59 1.22
C VAL A 424 -5.28 -1.16 2.57
N GLU A 425 -3.96 -1.21 2.70
CA GLU A 425 -3.23 -0.79 3.89
C GLU A 425 -3.46 0.69 4.21
N ALA A 426 -3.32 1.57 3.21
CA ALA A 426 -3.52 3.01 3.38
C ALA A 426 -4.96 3.35 3.80
N LEU A 427 -5.95 2.66 3.23
CA LEU A 427 -7.35 2.86 3.61
C LEU A 427 -7.62 2.38 5.05
N GLU A 428 -7.09 1.21 5.43
CA GLU A 428 -7.21 0.70 6.80
C GLU A 428 -6.58 1.67 7.80
N ASP A 429 -5.34 2.10 7.56
CA ASP A 429 -4.61 3.03 8.44
C ASP A 429 -5.31 4.38 8.57
N ALA A 430 -5.84 4.91 7.47
CA ALA A 430 -6.59 6.16 7.50
C ALA A 430 -7.90 6.04 8.28
N LEU A 431 -8.65 4.94 8.10
CA LEU A 431 -9.89 4.69 8.82
C LEU A 431 -9.66 4.47 10.31
N MET A 432 -8.58 3.77 10.70
CA MET A 432 -8.23 3.52 12.10
C MET A 432 -7.76 4.78 12.84
N LYS A 433 -7.36 5.83 12.13
CA LYS A 433 -6.99 7.15 12.71
C LYS A 433 -8.18 8.06 12.95
N ILE A 434 -9.38 7.71 12.48
CA ILE A 434 -10.58 8.51 12.71
C ILE A 434 -10.92 8.48 14.20
N ASP A 435 -10.82 9.63 14.84
CA ASP A 435 -11.23 9.80 16.23
C ASP A 435 -12.73 10.11 16.30
N VAL A 436 -13.48 9.18 16.83
CA VAL A 436 -14.94 9.27 16.98
C VAL A 436 -15.41 9.35 18.43
N GLY A 437 -14.46 9.45 19.37
CA GLY A 437 -14.75 9.38 20.81
C GLY A 437 -15.09 7.95 21.27
N ASP A 438 -15.37 7.82 22.56
CA ASP A 438 -15.54 6.52 23.23
C ASP A 438 -16.88 5.81 22.96
N ASP A 439 -17.83 6.49 22.31
CA ASP A 439 -19.19 5.97 22.10
C ASP A 439 -19.36 5.08 20.86
N VAL A 440 -18.43 5.16 19.92
CA VAL A 440 -18.46 4.39 18.66
C VAL A 440 -17.09 3.76 18.41
N ASN A 441 -17.05 2.49 18.07
CA ASN A 441 -15.83 1.77 17.74
C ASN A 441 -15.83 1.36 16.26
N LEU A 442 -14.71 1.59 15.57
CA LEU A 442 -14.49 1.10 14.21
C LEU A 442 -13.65 -0.18 14.24
N ARG A 443 -14.10 -1.20 13.53
CA ARG A 443 -13.39 -2.47 13.46
C ARG A 443 -13.30 -3.01 12.06
N VAL A 444 -12.08 -3.23 11.58
CA VAL A 444 -11.81 -3.96 10.34
C VAL A 444 -11.62 -5.44 10.67
N ILE A 445 -12.51 -6.29 10.15
CA ILE A 445 -12.48 -7.74 10.43
C ILE A 445 -11.79 -8.55 9.35
N HIS A 446 -11.72 -8.00 8.14
CA HIS A 446 -11.03 -8.64 7.02
C HIS A 446 -10.56 -7.60 6.02
N ARG A 447 -9.40 -7.85 5.46
CA ARG A 447 -8.81 -7.09 4.36
C ARG A 447 -8.34 -8.04 3.26
N GLY A 448 -8.37 -7.58 2.01
CA GLY A 448 -7.89 -8.41 0.91
C GLY A 448 -7.76 -7.65 -0.40
N VAL A 449 -6.96 -8.21 -1.29
CA VAL A 449 -6.69 -7.67 -2.62
C VAL A 449 -7.51 -8.44 -3.65
N GLY A 450 -7.99 -7.73 -4.67
CA GLY A 450 -8.80 -8.26 -5.77
C GLY A 450 -10.29 -8.06 -5.61
N ALA A 451 -11.07 -8.65 -6.51
CA ALA A 451 -12.53 -8.52 -6.56
C ALA A 451 -13.22 -9.00 -5.29
N ILE A 452 -14.39 -8.46 -5.01
CA ILE A 452 -15.23 -8.89 -3.89
C ILE A 452 -15.81 -10.27 -4.23
N THR A 453 -15.57 -11.24 -3.34
CA THR A 453 -15.94 -12.65 -3.54
C THR A 453 -17.19 -13.02 -2.73
N LYS A 454 -17.76 -14.20 -3.03
CA LYS A 454 -18.86 -14.74 -2.26
C LYS A 454 -18.51 -14.97 -0.77
N ASN A 455 -17.24 -15.32 -0.48
CA ASN A 455 -16.78 -15.52 0.89
C ASN A 455 -16.78 -14.20 1.68
N ASP A 456 -16.39 -13.10 1.04
CA ASP A 456 -16.40 -11.76 1.66
C ASP A 456 -17.85 -11.38 2.04
N VAL A 457 -18.82 -11.61 1.15
CA VAL A 457 -20.23 -11.35 1.41
C VAL A 457 -20.77 -12.25 2.53
N THR A 458 -20.41 -13.53 2.55
CA THR A 458 -20.83 -14.45 3.62
C THR A 458 -20.27 -14.02 4.97
N LEU A 459 -19.01 -13.60 5.02
CA LEU A 459 -18.40 -13.07 6.24
C LEU A 459 -19.06 -11.77 6.68
N ALA A 460 -19.36 -10.86 5.74
CA ALA A 460 -20.05 -9.61 6.03
C ALA A 460 -21.46 -9.85 6.58
N SER A 461 -22.24 -10.75 5.97
CA SER A 461 -23.56 -11.14 6.46
C SER A 461 -23.51 -11.71 7.88
N ALA A 462 -22.56 -12.60 8.16
CA ALA A 462 -22.40 -13.21 9.48
C ALA A 462 -21.96 -12.22 10.56
N SER A 463 -21.21 -11.18 10.19
CA SER A 463 -20.62 -10.19 11.12
C SER A 463 -21.35 -8.85 11.09
N GLN A 464 -22.42 -8.72 10.31
CA GLN A 464 -23.12 -7.44 10.06
C GLN A 464 -22.15 -6.32 9.60
N ALA A 465 -21.16 -6.68 8.79
CA ALA A 465 -20.14 -5.77 8.31
C ALA A 465 -20.55 -5.12 6.98
N ILE A 466 -20.04 -3.90 6.76
CA ILE A 466 -20.09 -3.21 5.47
C ILE A 466 -18.84 -3.59 4.66
N ILE A 467 -19.01 -3.86 3.38
CA ILE A 467 -17.88 -4.12 2.47
C ILE A 467 -17.51 -2.83 1.76
N LEU A 468 -16.26 -2.41 1.91
CA LEU A 468 -15.68 -1.29 1.17
C LEU A 468 -14.85 -1.83 -0.01
N GLY A 469 -15.27 -1.55 -1.23
CA GLY A 469 -14.55 -1.88 -2.46
C GLY A 469 -13.81 -0.67 -3.01
N PHE A 470 -12.48 -0.63 -2.86
CA PHE A 470 -11.64 0.43 -3.40
C PHE A 470 -11.09 0.01 -4.77
N ASN A 471 -11.51 0.70 -5.83
CA ASN A 471 -11.20 0.37 -7.23
C ASN A 471 -11.53 -1.08 -7.66
N VAL A 472 -12.36 -1.78 -6.92
CA VAL A 472 -12.75 -3.16 -7.21
C VAL A 472 -14.25 -3.31 -7.29
N ARG A 473 -14.70 -4.42 -7.90
CA ARG A 473 -16.13 -4.76 -8.05
C ARG A 473 -16.36 -6.21 -7.65
N PRO A 474 -17.61 -6.58 -7.35
CA PRO A 474 -17.98 -7.96 -7.11
C PRO A 474 -17.73 -8.85 -8.32
N GLU A 475 -17.32 -10.08 -8.05
CA GLU A 475 -17.06 -11.07 -9.07
C GLU A 475 -18.38 -11.72 -9.55
N GLY A 476 -18.62 -11.73 -10.85
CA GLY A 476 -19.78 -12.42 -11.46
C GLY A 476 -21.13 -11.99 -10.83
N LYS A 477 -21.85 -12.96 -10.22
CA LYS A 477 -23.16 -12.73 -9.58
C LYS A 477 -23.11 -12.39 -8.08
N VAL A 478 -21.93 -12.04 -7.58
CA VAL A 478 -21.74 -11.74 -6.14
C VAL A 478 -22.52 -10.47 -5.72
N ALA A 479 -22.71 -9.51 -6.63
CA ALA A 479 -23.54 -8.33 -6.34
C ALA A 479 -25.01 -8.69 -6.04
N GLU A 480 -25.59 -9.60 -6.82
CA GLU A 480 -26.94 -10.12 -6.57
C GLU A 480 -27.00 -10.90 -5.24
N PHE A 481 -25.96 -11.68 -4.95
CA PHE A 481 -25.85 -12.43 -3.71
C PHE A 481 -25.75 -11.47 -2.50
N ALA A 482 -24.93 -10.42 -2.57
CA ALA A 482 -24.83 -9.41 -1.52
C ALA A 482 -26.19 -8.72 -1.24
N SER A 483 -26.92 -8.36 -2.30
CA SER A 483 -28.25 -7.80 -2.17
C SER A 483 -29.25 -8.79 -1.53
N THR A 484 -29.16 -10.08 -1.85
CA THR A 484 -30.02 -11.11 -1.26
C THR A 484 -29.73 -11.34 0.22
N GLU A 485 -28.45 -11.29 0.60
CA GLU A 485 -27.99 -11.42 1.99
C GLU A 485 -28.15 -10.12 2.81
N GLY A 486 -28.58 -9.02 2.19
CA GLY A 486 -28.75 -7.72 2.85
C GLY A 486 -27.42 -7.06 3.26
N VAL A 487 -26.33 -7.39 2.58
CA VAL A 487 -24.99 -6.81 2.85
C VAL A 487 -24.84 -5.50 2.11
N ASP A 488 -24.47 -4.44 2.85
CA ASP A 488 -24.14 -3.14 2.28
C ASP A 488 -22.73 -3.20 1.66
N VAL A 489 -22.63 -2.88 0.36
CA VAL A 489 -21.37 -2.86 -0.39
C VAL A 489 -21.18 -1.47 -0.98
N ARG A 490 -20.13 -0.79 -0.57
CA ARG A 490 -19.82 0.57 -1.01
C ARG A 490 -18.56 0.58 -1.86
N TYR A 491 -18.55 1.43 -2.90
CA TYR A 491 -17.47 1.48 -3.88
C TYR A 491 -16.87 2.87 -3.92
N TYR A 492 -15.54 2.91 -3.87
CA TYR A 492 -14.78 4.14 -3.92
C TYR A 492 -13.64 4.02 -4.94
N SER A 493 -13.32 5.12 -5.59
CA SER A 493 -12.16 5.26 -6.47
C SER A 493 -11.20 6.34 -5.98
N VAL A 494 -11.62 7.10 -4.96
CA VAL A 494 -10.81 8.14 -4.33
C VAL A 494 -10.85 7.93 -2.81
N ILE A 495 -9.70 7.84 -2.18
CA ILE A 495 -9.57 7.48 -0.76
C ILE A 495 -10.27 8.47 0.16
N TYR A 496 -10.26 9.75 -0.16
CA TYR A 496 -10.96 10.79 0.63
C TYR A 496 -12.46 10.53 0.77
N GLN A 497 -13.10 10.14 -0.32
CA GLN A 497 -14.54 9.87 -0.31
C GLN A 497 -14.88 8.74 0.65
N ALA A 498 -14.04 7.71 0.70
CA ALA A 498 -14.20 6.61 1.63
C ALA A 498 -14.03 7.06 3.09
N ILE A 499 -12.99 7.85 3.37
CA ILE A 499 -12.72 8.36 4.72
C ILE A 499 -13.83 9.29 5.17
N ASP A 500 -14.21 10.29 4.36
CA ASP A 500 -15.22 11.30 4.69
C ASP A 500 -16.59 10.65 4.96
N GLU A 501 -16.97 9.65 4.15
CA GLU A 501 -18.26 8.97 4.29
C GLU A 501 -18.31 8.09 5.54
N ILE A 502 -17.24 7.36 5.84
CA ILE A 502 -17.13 6.55 7.06
C ILE A 502 -17.08 7.46 8.30
N GLU A 503 -16.31 8.55 8.26
CA GLU A 503 -16.26 9.52 9.35
C GLU A 503 -17.65 10.16 9.60
N ALA A 504 -18.36 10.52 8.53
CA ALA A 504 -19.73 11.04 8.64
C ALA A 504 -20.69 9.99 9.20
N ALA A 505 -20.55 8.72 8.80
CA ALA A 505 -21.34 7.62 9.34
C ALA A 505 -21.10 7.42 10.84
N LEU A 506 -19.83 7.46 11.25
CA LEU A 506 -19.42 7.32 12.65
C LEU A 506 -19.91 8.49 13.52
N LYS A 507 -19.90 9.71 13.01
CA LYS A 507 -20.39 10.91 13.70
C LYS A 507 -21.91 11.04 13.70
N GLY A 508 -22.64 10.11 13.04
CA GLY A 508 -24.09 10.18 12.89
C GLY A 508 -24.59 11.37 12.06
N MET A 509 -23.70 11.99 11.30
CA MET A 509 -23.97 13.14 10.42
C MET A 509 -24.27 12.68 8.98
N LEU A 510 -25.14 11.68 8.77
CA LEU A 510 -25.53 11.24 7.44
C LEU A 510 -26.40 12.31 6.78
N LYS A 511 -25.84 13.09 5.83
CA LYS A 511 -26.61 13.80 4.82
C LYS A 511 -27.35 12.78 3.93
N PRO A 512 -28.43 13.17 3.19
CA PRO A 512 -29.14 12.24 2.32
C PRO A 512 -28.16 11.46 1.43
N GLU A 513 -28.16 10.14 1.59
CA GLU A 513 -27.24 9.25 0.88
C GLU A 513 -27.70 9.09 -0.56
N PHE A 514 -26.80 9.36 -1.49
CA PHE A 514 -27.00 8.93 -2.86
C PHE A 514 -26.30 7.58 -3.05
N GLU A 515 -27.08 6.53 -3.31
CA GLU A 515 -26.52 5.24 -3.68
C GLU A 515 -26.35 5.16 -5.21
N GLU A 516 -25.28 4.51 -5.63
CA GLU A 516 -25.12 4.15 -7.04
C GLU A 516 -26.10 3.04 -7.38
N ALA A 517 -27.15 3.38 -8.10
CA ALA A 517 -28.04 2.39 -8.67
C ALA A 517 -27.46 1.89 -9.99
N GLN A 518 -26.99 0.64 -9.99
CA GLN A 518 -26.55 -0.02 -11.21
C GLN A 518 -27.74 -0.12 -12.17
N LEU A 519 -27.59 0.41 -13.37
CA LEU A 519 -28.61 0.33 -14.42
C LEU A 519 -28.44 -0.92 -15.28
N GLY A 520 -27.21 -1.24 -15.63
CA GLY A 520 -26.91 -2.39 -16.44
C GLY A 520 -25.43 -2.54 -16.75
N THR A 521 -25.08 -3.66 -17.36
CA THR A 521 -23.72 -3.97 -17.81
C THR A 521 -23.72 -4.30 -19.29
N ALA A 522 -22.71 -3.82 -20.03
CA ALA A 522 -22.53 -4.10 -21.44
C ALA A 522 -21.09 -4.57 -21.70
N GLU A 523 -20.94 -5.73 -22.30
CA GLU A 523 -19.65 -6.29 -22.70
C GLU A 523 -19.23 -5.76 -24.06
N VAL A 524 -18.00 -5.25 -24.18
CA VAL A 524 -17.43 -4.76 -25.41
C VAL A 524 -17.04 -5.93 -26.31
N ARG A 525 -17.69 -6.07 -27.44
CA ARG A 525 -17.44 -7.09 -28.47
C ARG A 525 -16.51 -6.62 -29.57
N GLU A 526 -16.66 -5.35 -29.95
CA GLU A 526 -15.89 -4.73 -31.01
C GLU A 526 -15.60 -3.26 -30.70
N VAL A 527 -14.50 -2.73 -31.22
CA VAL A 527 -14.14 -1.32 -31.03
C VAL A 527 -14.01 -0.64 -32.38
N PHE A 528 -14.81 0.42 -32.57
CA PHE A 528 -14.83 1.21 -33.80
C PHE A 528 -14.20 2.59 -33.56
N LYS A 529 -13.42 3.06 -34.53
CA LYS A 529 -12.86 4.42 -34.53
C LYS A 529 -13.59 5.28 -35.55
N SER A 530 -14.19 6.37 -35.09
CA SER A 530 -14.88 7.35 -35.93
C SER A 530 -14.12 8.68 -35.91
N SER A 531 -13.93 9.28 -37.09
CA SER A 531 -13.31 10.61 -37.22
C SER A 531 -14.13 11.75 -36.60
N LYS A 532 -15.44 11.55 -36.40
CA LYS A 532 -16.35 12.56 -35.83
C LYS A 532 -16.66 12.35 -34.34
N PHE A 533 -16.66 11.11 -33.88
CA PHE A 533 -17.17 10.74 -32.55
C PHE A 533 -16.11 10.05 -31.67
N GLY A 534 -14.87 9.89 -32.15
CA GLY A 534 -13.82 9.18 -31.41
C GLY A 534 -14.04 7.67 -31.39
N THR A 535 -13.70 7.04 -30.28
CA THR A 535 -13.87 5.59 -30.08
C THR A 535 -15.32 5.26 -29.72
N ILE A 536 -15.90 4.29 -30.41
CA ILE A 536 -17.23 3.76 -30.14
C ILE A 536 -17.07 2.28 -29.78
N ALA A 537 -17.55 1.90 -28.61
CA ALA A 537 -17.59 0.52 -28.17
C ALA A 537 -18.85 -0.16 -28.71
N GLY A 538 -18.69 -1.17 -29.55
CA GLY A 538 -19.77 -2.08 -29.95
C GLY A 538 -19.99 -3.10 -28.86
N CYS A 539 -21.10 -2.99 -28.13
CA CYS A 539 -21.37 -3.74 -26.92
C CYS A 539 -22.63 -4.58 -27.05
N LEU A 540 -22.64 -5.68 -26.30
CA LEU A 540 -23.84 -6.46 -26.00
C LEU A 540 -24.26 -6.17 -24.56
N VAL A 541 -25.49 -5.73 -24.34
CA VAL A 541 -26.02 -5.51 -22.99
C VAL A 541 -26.26 -6.85 -22.32
N GLN A 542 -25.51 -7.14 -21.25
CA GLN A 542 -25.56 -8.42 -20.54
C GLN A 542 -26.60 -8.46 -19.42
N SER A 543 -26.85 -7.30 -18.80
CA SER A 543 -27.86 -7.19 -17.74
C SER A 543 -28.44 -5.79 -17.70
N GLY A 544 -29.70 -5.67 -17.32
CA GLY A 544 -30.40 -4.41 -17.11
C GLY A 544 -30.56 -3.55 -18.36
N GLU A 545 -30.29 -2.25 -18.25
CA GLU A 545 -30.42 -1.29 -19.34
C GLU A 545 -29.27 -0.28 -19.38
N VAL A 546 -28.88 0.14 -20.55
CA VAL A 546 -27.92 1.22 -20.79
C VAL A 546 -28.67 2.47 -21.21
N LYS A 547 -28.52 3.57 -20.45
CA LYS A 547 -29.17 4.86 -20.76
C LYS A 547 -28.18 5.89 -21.26
N ARG A 548 -28.62 6.68 -22.22
CA ARG A 548 -27.87 7.86 -22.67
C ARG A 548 -27.77 8.87 -21.53
N ASN A 549 -26.61 9.49 -21.37
CA ASN A 549 -26.27 10.42 -20.28
C ASN A 549 -26.13 9.76 -18.88
N ALA A 550 -26.25 8.44 -18.77
CA ALA A 550 -25.89 7.75 -17.55
C ALA A 550 -24.38 7.86 -17.29
N LYS A 551 -24.02 7.74 -16.04
CA LYS A 551 -22.61 7.55 -15.67
C LYS A 551 -22.19 6.13 -16.02
N ALA A 552 -20.94 6.00 -16.40
CA ALA A 552 -20.37 4.71 -16.75
C ALA A 552 -18.99 4.52 -16.12
N ARG A 553 -18.64 3.28 -15.99
CA ARG A 553 -17.35 2.82 -15.46
C ARG A 553 -16.88 1.67 -16.34
N LEU A 554 -15.59 1.69 -16.66
CA LEU A 554 -14.96 0.63 -17.45
C LEU A 554 -14.25 -0.35 -16.53
N ILE A 555 -14.61 -1.60 -16.65
CA ILE A 555 -14.03 -2.70 -15.88
C ILE A 555 -13.26 -3.61 -16.83
N ARG A 556 -11.98 -3.87 -16.53
CA ARG A 556 -11.11 -4.77 -17.26
C ARG A 556 -10.54 -5.79 -16.28
N ASP A 557 -10.71 -7.08 -16.56
CA ASP A 557 -10.23 -8.18 -15.70
C ASP A 557 -10.68 -8.08 -14.23
N GLY A 558 -11.89 -7.54 -13.99
CA GLY A 558 -12.45 -7.36 -12.65
C GLY A 558 -11.99 -6.08 -11.91
N ALA A 559 -11.03 -5.34 -12.46
CA ALA A 559 -10.57 -4.06 -11.93
C ALA A 559 -11.21 -2.88 -12.67
N VAL A 560 -11.49 -1.78 -11.95
CA VAL A 560 -11.96 -0.53 -12.55
C VAL A 560 -10.79 0.20 -13.19
N VAL A 561 -10.81 0.32 -14.50
CA VAL A 561 -9.77 1.00 -15.30
C VAL A 561 -10.07 2.49 -15.45
N ALA A 562 -11.36 2.83 -15.57
CA ALA A 562 -11.82 4.22 -15.65
C ALA A 562 -13.20 4.35 -15.00
N ASP A 563 -13.39 5.39 -14.22
CA ASP A 563 -14.62 5.66 -13.48
C ASP A 563 -15.21 7.02 -13.84
N ASN A 564 -16.47 7.23 -13.44
CA ASN A 564 -17.20 8.49 -13.63
C ASN A 564 -17.26 8.99 -15.08
N LEU A 565 -17.19 8.08 -16.04
CA LEU A 565 -17.34 8.37 -17.45
C LEU A 565 -18.78 8.75 -17.75
N SER A 566 -19.00 9.53 -18.81
CA SER A 566 -20.36 9.85 -19.28
C SER A 566 -20.62 9.16 -20.60
N ILE A 567 -21.81 8.58 -20.74
CA ILE A 567 -22.27 8.07 -22.04
C ILE A 567 -22.70 9.26 -22.91
N ALA A 568 -21.75 9.79 -23.68
CA ALA A 568 -21.96 10.93 -24.57
C ALA A 568 -22.85 10.56 -25.77
N GLY A 569 -22.84 9.29 -26.20
CA GLY A 569 -23.65 8.79 -27.29
C GLY A 569 -24.05 7.35 -27.10
N LEU A 570 -25.31 7.04 -27.39
CA LEU A 570 -25.84 5.67 -27.38
C LEU A 570 -26.61 5.45 -28.68
N ARG A 571 -26.21 4.42 -29.44
CA ARG A 571 -26.77 4.10 -30.76
C ARG A 571 -27.15 2.64 -30.87
N ARG A 572 -28.20 2.39 -31.60
CA ARG A 572 -28.56 1.06 -32.07
C ARG A 572 -28.61 1.07 -33.60
N PHE A 573 -27.71 0.31 -34.23
CA PHE A 573 -27.45 0.40 -35.67
C PHE A 573 -27.04 1.83 -36.10
N LYS A 574 -27.90 2.55 -36.77
CA LYS A 574 -27.66 3.92 -37.25
C LYS A 574 -28.42 5.00 -36.46
N ASP A 575 -29.32 4.59 -35.60
CA ASP A 575 -30.23 5.46 -34.87
C ASP A 575 -29.73 5.80 -33.47
N ASP A 576 -29.80 7.08 -33.09
CA ASP A 576 -29.56 7.50 -31.71
C ASP A 576 -30.75 7.09 -30.85
N VAL A 577 -30.46 6.42 -29.73
CA VAL A 577 -31.48 5.90 -28.80
C VAL A 577 -31.25 6.46 -27.40
N THR A 578 -32.32 6.50 -26.60
CA THR A 578 -32.27 6.96 -25.20
C THR A 578 -31.90 5.83 -24.24
N GLU A 579 -32.26 4.60 -24.55
CA GLU A 579 -32.01 3.41 -23.75
C GLU A 579 -31.84 2.16 -24.61
N VAL A 580 -31.08 1.19 -24.11
CA VAL A 580 -30.96 -0.16 -24.72
C VAL A 580 -31.03 -1.19 -23.61
N ARG A 581 -31.88 -2.20 -23.78
CA ARG A 581 -32.14 -3.24 -22.77
C ARG A 581 -31.25 -4.48 -22.97
N GLU A 582 -31.25 -5.32 -21.95
CA GLU A 582 -30.57 -6.62 -21.94
C GLU A 582 -30.82 -7.45 -23.21
N GLY A 583 -29.77 -8.09 -23.73
CA GLY A 583 -29.80 -8.96 -24.90
C GLY A 583 -29.70 -8.23 -26.24
N PHE A 584 -29.64 -6.88 -26.24
CA PHE A 584 -29.49 -6.10 -27.47
C PHE A 584 -28.10 -5.51 -27.63
N GLU A 585 -27.67 -5.44 -28.89
CA GLU A 585 -26.42 -4.79 -29.26
C GLU A 585 -26.59 -3.27 -29.35
N CYS A 586 -25.56 -2.55 -28.95
CA CYS A 586 -25.50 -1.08 -29.03
C CYS A 586 -24.08 -0.56 -29.24
N GLY A 587 -23.99 0.65 -29.76
CA GLY A 587 -22.75 1.42 -29.80
C GLY A 587 -22.72 2.44 -28.67
N ILE A 588 -21.72 2.37 -27.79
CA ILE A 588 -21.54 3.27 -26.67
C ILE A 588 -20.35 4.18 -26.95
N ASN A 589 -20.54 5.49 -26.79
CA ASN A 589 -19.47 6.48 -26.83
C ASN A 589 -19.25 7.02 -25.42
N LEU A 590 -18.03 6.84 -24.89
CA LEU A 590 -17.63 7.28 -23.54
C LEU A 590 -17.00 8.70 -23.51
N GLY A 591 -17.34 9.54 -24.49
CA GLY A 591 -16.88 10.92 -24.56
C GLY A 591 -15.37 11.05 -24.78
N SER A 592 -14.68 11.63 -23.82
CA SER A 592 -13.22 11.85 -23.91
C SER A 592 -12.38 10.58 -23.70
N TYR A 593 -12.96 9.53 -23.15
CA TYR A 593 -12.23 8.27 -22.89
C TYR A 593 -12.12 7.41 -24.14
N GLN A 594 -10.89 7.06 -24.55
CA GLN A 594 -10.60 6.41 -25.82
C GLN A 594 -9.97 5.00 -25.69
N ASP A 595 -9.48 4.61 -24.49
CA ASP A 595 -8.80 3.33 -24.26
C ASP A 595 -9.79 2.20 -23.92
N VAL A 596 -10.71 1.94 -24.83
CA VAL A 596 -11.65 0.80 -24.73
C VAL A 596 -11.09 -0.39 -25.50
N LYS A 597 -11.16 -1.59 -24.92
CA LYS A 597 -10.71 -2.83 -25.53
C LYS A 597 -11.85 -3.86 -25.61
N VAL A 598 -11.66 -4.87 -26.45
CA VAL A 598 -12.56 -6.03 -26.51
C VAL A 598 -12.47 -6.76 -25.17
N ASP A 599 -13.59 -7.32 -24.72
CA ASP A 599 -13.80 -7.99 -23.44
C ASP A 599 -13.83 -7.04 -22.19
N ASP A 600 -13.69 -5.73 -22.37
CA ASP A 600 -14.00 -4.77 -21.31
C ASP A 600 -15.51 -4.84 -20.98
N VAL A 601 -15.85 -4.57 -19.73
CA VAL A 601 -17.24 -4.43 -19.29
C VAL A 601 -17.53 -2.97 -18.96
N ILE A 602 -18.53 -2.40 -19.61
CA ILE A 602 -19.06 -1.07 -19.30
C ILE A 602 -20.22 -1.24 -18.33
N GLU A 603 -20.02 -0.87 -17.08
CA GLU A 603 -21.07 -0.80 -16.07
C GLU A 603 -21.69 0.60 -16.08
N THR A 604 -23.01 0.66 -16.21
CA THR A 604 -23.75 1.92 -16.20
C THR A 604 -24.54 2.09 -14.91
N PHE A 605 -24.52 3.29 -14.37
CA PHE A 605 -25.15 3.60 -13.09
C PHE A 605 -25.72 5.00 -13.06
N GLU A 606 -26.66 5.23 -12.14
CA GLU A 606 -27.16 6.55 -11.78
C GLU A 606 -27.12 6.74 -10.26
N MET A 607 -26.96 8.00 -9.85
CA MET A 607 -27.03 8.34 -8.42
C MET A 607 -28.48 8.51 -8.03
N ARG A 608 -28.97 7.65 -7.12
CA ARG A 608 -30.33 7.73 -6.53
C ARG A 608 -30.25 8.05 -5.05
N GLU A 609 -31.15 8.90 -4.59
CA GLU A 609 -31.31 9.16 -3.17
C GLU A 609 -31.86 7.91 -2.48
N LYS A 610 -31.08 7.36 -1.51
CA LYS A 610 -31.46 6.17 -0.75
C LYS A 610 -32.61 6.51 0.20
N LYS A 611 -33.79 5.97 -0.04
CA LYS A 611 -34.90 6.09 0.91
C LYS A 611 -34.55 5.30 2.18
N ARG A 612 -34.41 5.99 3.32
CA ARG A 612 -34.23 5.35 4.62
C ARG A 612 -35.47 4.47 4.93
N PRO A 613 -35.29 3.23 5.41
CA PRO A 613 -36.39 2.53 6.07
C PRO A 613 -36.73 3.31 7.35
N ALA A 614 -38.01 3.55 7.54
CA ALA A 614 -38.59 4.27 8.67
C ALA A 614 -38.38 3.54 9.99
#